data_ee82a90dfca57073fc7f19cb12506cc1
#
_entry.id   ee82a90dfca57073fc7f19cb12506cc1
#
_cell.length_a   1.000
_cell.length_b   1.000
_cell.length_c   1.000
_cell.angle_alpha   90.00
_cell.angle_beta   90.00
_cell.angle_gamma   90.00
#
_symmetry.space_group_name_H-M   'P 1'
#
loop_
_entity.id
_entity.type
_entity.pdbx_description
1 polymer ?
#
loop_
_entity_poly.entity_id
_entity_poly.type
_entity_poly.pdbx_seq_one_letter_code
_entity_poly.pdbx_strand_id
1 'polypeptide(L)'
;MSFDRNLLPDPASYYEAQGLRLTGPRSAKWRTTACAFHGGSDSMRVNLRTGGFICMNCGARGGDVLAYEMALNGLEFIEAARRLGAWVEDGSPLLTSPRAAPLSPRAALEVLGFEALLVAVAADMLAKGGSLSIIDTERLKTCASRINRIAGYYA
;
A
#
# COMPACT_ATOMS: atom_id res chain seq x y z
N MET A 1 22.80 -17.21 -7.03
CA MET A 1 21.93 -16.06 -6.71
C MET A 1 21.00 -15.80 -7.88
N SER A 2 19.69 -15.94 -7.71
CA SER A 2 18.72 -15.73 -8.78
C SER A 2 17.39 -15.21 -8.23
N PHE A 3 16.67 -14.47 -9.06
CA PHE A 3 15.30 -14.07 -8.79
C PHE A 3 14.33 -15.17 -9.19
N ASP A 4 13.46 -15.58 -8.25
CA ASP A 4 12.38 -16.52 -8.52
C ASP A 4 11.03 -15.82 -8.40
N ARG A 5 10.35 -15.63 -9.53
CA ARG A 5 9.03 -14.99 -9.58
C ARG A 5 7.95 -15.79 -8.85
N ASN A 6 8.10 -17.11 -8.72
CA ASN A 6 7.13 -17.95 -8.04
C ASN A 6 7.12 -17.73 -6.52
N LEU A 7 8.18 -17.12 -5.98
CA LEU A 7 8.27 -16.75 -4.58
C LEU A 7 7.69 -15.36 -4.27
N LEU A 8 7.22 -14.63 -5.29
CA LEU A 8 6.50 -13.39 -5.04
C LEU A 8 5.21 -13.67 -4.25
N PRO A 9 4.86 -12.80 -3.29
CA PRO A 9 3.64 -12.97 -2.52
C PRO A 9 2.39 -12.90 -3.39
N ASP A 10 1.32 -13.57 -2.94
CA ASP A 10 0.01 -13.45 -3.57
C ASP A 10 -0.40 -11.98 -3.66
N PRO A 11 -0.79 -11.49 -4.86
CA PRO A 11 -1.08 -10.07 -5.05
C PRO A 11 -2.17 -9.52 -4.13
N ALA A 12 -3.26 -10.27 -3.90
CA ALA A 12 -4.34 -9.79 -3.04
C ALA A 12 -3.83 -9.60 -1.61
N SER A 13 -3.20 -10.62 -1.06
CA SER A 13 -2.62 -10.60 0.29
C SER A 13 -1.55 -9.52 0.45
N TYR A 14 -0.72 -9.33 -0.58
CA TYR A 14 0.32 -8.29 -0.56
C TYR A 14 -0.28 -6.88 -0.48
N TYR A 15 -1.23 -6.54 -1.36
CA TYR A 15 -1.84 -5.22 -1.36
C TYR A 15 -2.68 -4.95 -0.11
N GLU A 16 -3.38 -5.96 0.41
CA GLU A 16 -4.11 -5.86 1.68
C GLU A 16 -3.16 -5.67 2.86
N ALA A 17 -2.00 -6.33 2.88
CA ALA A 17 -0.96 -6.12 3.88
C ALA A 17 -0.36 -4.71 3.83
N GLN A 18 -0.33 -4.07 2.66
CA GLN A 18 0.01 -2.65 2.51
C GLN A 18 -1.09 -1.70 3.01
N GLY A 19 -2.20 -2.24 3.53
CA GLY A 19 -3.34 -1.49 4.02
C GLY A 19 -4.24 -0.95 2.92
N LEU A 20 -4.11 -1.45 1.71
CA LEU A 20 -4.96 -1.06 0.60
C LEU A 20 -6.24 -1.90 0.61
N ARG A 21 -7.37 -1.23 0.66
CA ARG A 21 -8.68 -1.89 0.59
C ARG A 21 -9.04 -2.14 -0.86
N LEU A 22 -9.09 -3.41 -1.24
CA LEU A 22 -9.47 -3.83 -2.59
C LEU A 22 -10.99 -3.83 -2.75
N THR A 23 -11.52 -2.96 -3.61
CA THR A 23 -12.95 -2.85 -3.91
C THR A 23 -13.31 -3.52 -5.23
N GLY A 24 -14.54 -4.05 -5.30
CA GLY A 24 -15.07 -4.78 -6.45
C GLY A 24 -15.24 -6.28 -6.18
N PRO A 25 -15.81 -7.03 -7.14
CA PRO A 25 -16.05 -8.47 -6.99
C PRO A 25 -14.77 -9.26 -6.73
N ARG A 26 -14.84 -10.24 -5.82
CA ARG A 26 -13.66 -11.08 -5.50
C ARG A 26 -13.15 -11.89 -6.71
N SER A 27 -14.02 -12.23 -7.64
CA SER A 27 -13.68 -12.94 -8.88
C SER A 27 -13.09 -12.05 -9.97
N ALA A 28 -13.13 -10.73 -9.81
CA ALA A 28 -12.63 -9.82 -10.82
C ALA A 28 -11.11 -9.86 -10.91
N LYS A 29 -10.58 -9.94 -12.12
CA LYS A 29 -9.14 -9.90 -12.41
C LYS A 29 -8.50 -8.58 -11.95
N TRP A 30 -9.23 -7.47 -12.09
CA TRP A 30 -8.80 -6.14 -11.71
C TRP A 30 -9.69 -5.61 -10.58
N ARG A 31 -9.07 -5.09 -9.55
CA ARG A 31 -9.78 -4.44 -8.44
C ARG A 31 -9.26 -3.02 -8.24
N THR A 32 -10.14 -2.17 -7.72
CA THR A 32 -9.83 -0.76 -7.46
C THR A 32 -9.41 -0.57 -6.01
N THR A 33 -8.47 0.33 -5.78
CA THR A 33 -7.98 0.67 -4.45
C THR A 33 -7.46 2.11 -4.40
N ALA A 34 -7.17 2.56 -3.20
CA ALA A 34 -6.46 3.82 -2.99
C ALA A 34 -5.07 3.77 -3.63
N CYS A 35 -4.59 4.91 -4.11
CA CYS A 35 -3.23 5.03 -4.63
C CYS A 35 -2.29 5.51 -3.53
N ALA A 36 -1.31 4.69 -3.18
CA ALA A 36 -0.30 5.04 -2.19
C ALA A 36 0.70 6.11 -2.66
N PHE A 37 0.78 6.34 -3.99
CA PHE A 37 1.74 7.30 -4.57
C PHE A 37 1.28 8.76 -4.49
N HIS A 38 -0.04 9.02 -4.51
CA HIS A 38 -0.57 10.39 -4.44
C HIS A 38 -1.76 10.56 -3.50
N GLY A 39 -2.13 9.50 -2.74
CA GLY A 39 -3.19 9.57 -1.73
C GLY A 39 -4.64 9.53 -2.26
N GLY A 40 -4.86 9.23 -3.54
CA GLY A 40 -6.21 9.12 -4.11
C GLY A 40 -6.97 7.89 -3.56
N SER A 41 -8.27 8.03 -3.31
CA SER A 41 -9.09 7.01 -2.62
C SER A 41 -9.39 5.76 -3.47
N ASP A 42 -9.54 5.92 -4.79
CA ASP A 42 -10.05 4.88 -5.71
C ASP A 42 -9.48 4.97 -7.13
N SER A 43 -8.32 5.59 -7.27
CA SER A 43 -7.70 5.90 -8.56
C SER A 43 -6.71 4.85 -9.06
N MET A 44 -6.34 3.88 -8.23
CA MET A 44 -5.42 2.81 -8.62
C MET A 44 -6.17 1.50 -8.84
N ARG A 45 -5.82 0.81 -9.92
CA ARG A 45 -6.30 -0.54 -10.21
C ARG A 45 -5.16 -1.54 -10.08
N VAL A 46 -5.45 -2.67 -9.46
CA VAL A 46 -4.50 -3.77 -9.29
C VAL A 46 -5.02 -5.04 -9.93
N ASN A 47 -4.12 -5.77 -10.58
CA ASN A 47 -4.41 -7.05 -11.19
C ASN A 47 -4.08 -8.17 -10.20
N LEU A 48 -5.09 -8.91 -9.74
CA LEU A 48 -4.90 -9.95 -8.73
C LEU A 48 -4.23 -11.23 -9.26
N ARG A 49 -4.04 -11.36 -10.57
CA ARG A 49 -3.33 -12.51 -11.16
C ARG A 49 -1.82 -12.27 -11.30
N THR A 50 -1.44 -11.04 -11.61
CA THR A 50 -0.03 -10.70 -11.90
C THR A 50 0.60 -9.81 -10.84
N GLY A 51 -0.20 -9.17 -10.00
CA GLY A 51 0.26 -8.12 -9.10
C GLY A 51 0.49 -6.77 -9.78
N GLY A 52 0.20 -6.68 -11.08
CA GLY A 52 0.37 -5.41 -11.81
C GLY A 52 -0.57 -4.32 -11.31
N PHE A 53 -0.14 -3.08 -11.39
CA PHE A 53 -0.92 -1.93 -10.95
C PHE A 53 -0.84 -0.78 -11.95
N ILE A 54 -1.86 0.05 -11.92
CA ILE A 54 -1.91 1.31 -12.67
C ILE A 54 -2.79 2.31 -11.93
N CYS A 55 -2.27 3.51 -11.72
CA CYS A 55 -3.05 4.63 -11.23
C CYS A 55 -3.49 5.51 -12.40
N MET A 56 -4.80 5.74 -12.50
CA MET A 56 -5.37 6.53 -13.59
C MET A 56 -5.17 8.04 -13.40
N ASN A 57 -4.80 8.47 -12.19
CA ASN A 57 -4.64 9.88 -11.87
C ASN A 57 -3.16 10.32 -11.95
N CYS A 58 -2.24 9.62 -11.25
CA CYS A 58 -0.83 10.02 -11.24
C CYS A 58 0.04 9.26 -12.25
N GLY A 59 -0.52 8.27 -12.97
CA GLY A 59 0.20 7.50 -13.98
C GLY A 59 1.19 6.44 -13.41
N ALA A 60 1.28 6.30 -12.08
CA ALA A 60 2.11 5.25 -11.48
C ALA A 60 1.65 3.87 -11.95
N ARG A 61 2.58 3.03 -12.42
CA ARG A 61 2.28 1.72 -13.00
C ARG A 61 3.44 0.75 -12.85
N GLY A 62 3.11 -0.54 -12.80
CA GLY A 62 4.09 -1.62 -12.80
C GLY A 62 3.45 -2.96 -13.14
N GLY A 63 4.26 -3.95 -13.50
CA GLY A 63 3.80 -5.24 -14.01
C GLY A 63 3.46 -6.27 -12.94
N ASP A 64 3.98 -6.11 -11.74
CA ASP A 64 3.83 -7.06 -10.63
C ASP A 64 4.04 -6.39 -9.25
N VAL A 65 3.94 -7.16 -8.18
CA VAL A 65 4.16 -6.69 -6.81
C VAL A 65 5.60 -6.22 -6.57
N LEU A 66 6.58 -6.78 -7.29
CA LEU A 66 7.97 -6.36 -7.20
C LEU A 66 8.14 -4.93 -7.73
N ALA A 67 7.56 -4.64 -8.90
CA ALA A 67 7.57 -3.31 -9.47
C ALA A 67 6.84 -2.30 -8.56
N TYR A 68 5.80 -2.73 -7.86
CA TYR A 68 5.12 -1.89 -6.88
C TYR A 68 6.03 -1.58 -5.68
N GLU A 69 6.69 -2.60 -5.13
CA GLU A 69 7.62 -2.46 -4.00
C GLU A 69 8.78 -1.51 -4.34
N MET A 70 9.36 -1.68 -5.53
CA MET A 70 10.41 -0.80 -6.05
C MET A 70 9.94 0.66 -6.14
N ALA A 71 8.78 0.87 -6.78
CA ALA A 71 8.25 2.21 -7.01
C ALA A 71 7.83 2.92 -5.71
N LEU A 72 7.23 2.17 -4.77
CA LEU A 72 6.73 2.72 -3.52
C LEU A 72 7.86 3.13 -2.56
N ASN A 73 8.92 2.33 -2.51
CA ASN A 73 10.00 2.48 -1.54
C ASN A 73 11.30 3.02 -2.16
N GLY A 74 11.32 3.28 -3.48
CA GLY A 74 12.53 3.73 -4.18
C GLY A 74 13.67 2.71 -4.16
N LEU A 75 13.34 1.42 -4.18
CA LEU A 75 14.30 0.33 -4.06
C LEU A 75 14.82 -0.13 -5.42
N GLU A 76 16.06 -0.60 -5.43
CA GLU A 76 16.62 -1.34 -6.56
C GLU A 76 16.03 -2.77 -6.64
N PHE A 77 16.09 -3.39 -7.83
CA PHE A 77 15.49 -4.68 -8.10
C PHE A 77 15.88 -5.76 -7.10
N ILE A 78 17.18 -5.92 -6.81
CA ILE A 78 17.69 -6.97 -5.92
C ILE A 78 17.19 -6.75 -4.50
N GLU A 79 17.19 -5.50 -4.04
CA GLU A 79 16.74 -5.14 -2.70
C GLU A 79 15.24 -5.40 -2.52
N ALA A 80 14.43 -4.99 -3.49
CA ALA A 80 12.99 -5.26 -3.49
C ALA A 80 12.70 -6.77 -3.56
N ALA A 81 13.44 -7.52 -4.38
CA ALA A 81 13.29 -8.97 -4.48
C ALA A 81 13.66 -9.70 -3.18
N ARG A 82 14.72 -9.24 -2.49
CA ARG A 82 15.09 -9.75 -1.15
C ARG A 82 14.00 -9.47 -0.12
N ARG A 83 13.45 -8.26 -0.11
CA ARG A 83 12.35 -7.89 0.81
C ARG A 83 11.10 -8.74 0.62
N LEU A 84 10.80 -9.09 -0.62
CA LEU A 84 9.66 -9.93 -0.96
C LEU A 84 9.94 -11.43 -0.79
N GLY A 85 11.19 -11.81 -0.42
CA GLY A 85 11.59 -13.21 -0.30
C GLY A 85 11.74 -13.93 -1.64
N ALA A 86 11.78 -13.19 -2.75
CA ALA A 86 11.89 -13.71 -4.11
C ALA A 86 13.33 -13.73 -4.67
N TRP A 87 14.32 -13.41 -3.83
CA TRP A 87 15.74 -13.51 -4.15
C TRP A 87 16.37 -14.73 -3.48
N VAL A 88 16.81 -15.69 -4.27
CA VAL A 88 17.42 -16.94 -3.78
C VAL A 88 18.94 -16.81 -3.78
N GLU A 89 19.54 -16.87 -2.60
CA GLU A 89 20.98 -17.00 -2.41
C GLU A 89 21.29 -18.49 -2.19
N ASP A 90 22.06 -19.07 -3.08
CA ASP A 90 22.51 -20.47 -3.13
C ASP A 90 22.02 -21.42 -1.99
N GLY A 91 20.88 -22.08 -2.18
CA GLY A 91 20.54 -23.32 -1.50
C GLY A 91 19.84 -23.24 -0.15
N SER A 92 19.46 -22.10 0.36
CA SER A 92 18.61 -22.02 1.56
C SER A 92 17.29 -21.31 1.29
N PRO A 93 16.14 -22.01 1.38
CA PRO A 93 14.86 -21.34 1.45
C PRO A 93 14.78 -20.63 2.80
N LEU A 94 14.90 -19.31 2.80
CA LEU A 94 14.52 -18.51 3.94
C LEU A 94 12.99 -18.58 4.09
N LEU A 95 12.51 -19.49 4.92
CA LEU A 95 11.14 -19.55 5.41
C LEU A 95 10.92 -18.40 6.41
N THR A 96 10.99 -17.18 5.92
CA THR A 96 10.47 -16.03 6.64
C THR A 96 9.34 -15.45 5.81
N SER A 97 8.12 -15.70 6.28
CA SER A 97 6.96 -14.91 5.83
C SER A 97 7.37 -13.43 5.84
N PRO A 98 7.33 -12.70 4.72
CA PRO A 98 7.78 -11.33 4.71
C PRO A 98 6.86 -10.54 5.64
N ARG A 99 7.37 -10.16 6.80
CA ARG A 99 6.75 -9.10 7.58
C ARG A 99 6.72 -7.91 6.65
N ALA A 100 5.53 -7.38 6.38
CA ALA A 100 5.38 -6.21 5.52
C ALA A 100 6.45 -5.18 5.92
N ALA A 101 7.35 -4.88 4.98
CA ALA A 101 8.44 -3.97 5.28
C ALA A 101 7.87 -2.59 5.62
N PRO A 102 8.38 -1.91 6.66
CA PRO A 102 7.92 -0.57 6.97
C PRO A 102 8.15 0.33 5.75
N LEU A 103 7.23 1.26 5.54
CA LEU A 103 7.38 2.33 4.54
C LEU A 103 8.73 3.01 4.71
N SER A 104 9.35 3.51 3.63
CA SER A 104 10.49 4.39 3.80
C SER A 104 10.09 5.59 4.66
N PRO A 105 11.01 6.18 5.46
CA PRO A 105 10.69 7.33 6.30
C PRO A 105 10.01 8.48 5.53
N ARG A 106 10.44 8.72 4.30
CA ARG A 106 9.84 9.73 3.42
C ARG A 106 8.40 9.37 3.06
N ALA A 107 8.16 8.14 2.59
CA ALA A 107 6.82 7.69 2.25
C ALA A 107 5.89 7.66 3.49
N ALA A 108 6.41 7.28 4.65
CA ALA A 108 5.67 7.34 5.91
C ALA A 108 5.24 8.78 6.25
N LEU A 109 6.15 9.76 6.12
CA LEU A 109 5.85 11.16 6.37
C LEU A 109 4.83 11.73 5.38
N GLU A 110 4.91 11.37 4.10
CA GLU A 110 3.94 11.78 3.08
C GLU A 110 2.53 11.25 3.39
N VAL A 111 2.42 9.97 3.77
CA VAL A 111 1.13 9.39 4.18
C VAL A 111 0.62 10.02 5.47
N LEU A 112 1.47 10.19 6.49
CA LEU A 112 1.08 10.82 7.75
C LEU A 112 0.61 12.26 7.53
N GLY A 113 1.29 13.04 6.70
CA GLY A 113 0.91 14.42 6.37
C GLY A 113 -0.47 14.48 5.73
N PHE A 114 -0.76 13.59 4.78
CA PHE A 114 -2.06 13.53 4.12
C PHE A 114 -3.19 13.10 5.08
N GLU A 115 -2.97 12.04 5.88
CA GLU A 115 -3.99 11.56 6.83
C GLU A 115 -4.23 12.59 7.94
N ALA A 116 -3.18 13.30 8.42
CA ALA A 116 -3.29 14.36 9.39
C ALA A 116 -4.08 15.56 8.84
N LEU A 117 -3.88 15.93 7.56
CA LEU A 117 -4.65 16.99 6.91
C LEU A 117 -6.14 16.65 6.87
N LEU A 118 -6.51 15.42 6.54
CA LEU A 118 -7.91 14.98 6.54
C LEU A 118 -8.53 15.08 7.93
N VAL A 119 -7.80 14.70 8.97
CA VAL A 119 -8.25 14.84 10.36
C VAL A 119 -8.45 16.32 10.71
N ALA A 120 -7.52 17.20 10.33
CA ALA A 120 -7.62 18.63 10.60
C ALA A 120 -8.83 19.28 9.91
N VAL A 121 -9.09 18.93 8.64
CA VAL A 121 -10.26 19.40 7.90
C VAL A 121 -11.56 18.94 8.55
N ALA A 122 -11.64 17.69 8.97
CA ALA A 122 -12.82 17.16 9.64
C ALA A 122 -13.04 17.84 11.01
N ALA A 123 -11.98 18.09 11.75
CA ALA A 123 -12.03 18.79 13.03
C ALA A 123 -12.52 20.25 12.87
N ASP A 124 -12.03 20.97 11.85
CA ASP A 124 -12.46 22.32 11.52
C ASP A 124 -13.96 22.36 11.15
N MET A 125 -14.41 21.40 10.35
CA MET A 125 -15.83 21.29 9.99
C MET A 125 -16.72 21.07 11.21
N LEU A 126 -16.32 20.20 12.13
CA LEU A 126 -17.05 19.96 13.39
C LEU A 126 -17.03 21.20 14.29
N ALA A 127 -15.89 21.89 14.41
CA ALA A 127 -15.76 23.09 15.19
C ALA A 127 -16.68 24.25 14.71
N LYS A 128 -16.97 24.27 13.42
CA LYS A 128 -17.92 25.22 12.78
C LYS A 128 -19.38 24.79 12.87
N GLY A 129 -19.69 23.71 13.61
CA GLY A 129 -21.04 23.21 13.82
C GLY A 129 -21.54 22.30 12.67
N GLY A 130 -20.66 21.88 11.76
CA GLY A 130 -20.97 20.88 10.74
C GLY A 130 -21.09 19.47 11.30
N SER A 131 -21.60 18.55 10.50
CA SER A 131 -21.68 17.12 10.84
C SER A 131 -20.94 16.29 9.80
N LEU A 132 -20.34 15.20 10.26
CA LEU A 132 -19.69 14.23 9.38
C LEU A 132 -20.73 13.24 8.84
N SER A 133 -20.66 12.93 7.55
CA SER A 133 -21.42 11.83 6.98
C SER A 133 -20.89 10.47 7.49
N ILE A 134 -21.66 9.41 7.29
CA ILE A 134 -21.21 8.04 7.61
C ILE A 134 -19.91 7.72 6.83
N ILE A 135 -19.84 8.14 5.57
CA ILE A 135 -18.66 7.93 4.71
C ILE A 135 -17.44 8.66 5.27
N ASP A 136 -17.59 9.92 5.71
CA ASP A 136 -16.51 10.71 6.30
C ASP A 136 -16.03 10.08 7.61
N THR A 137 -16.96 9.61 8.44
CA THR A 137 -16.64 8.92 9.70
C THR A 137 -15.83 7.66 9.46
N GLU A 138 -16.21 6.82 8.51
CA GLU A 138 -15.44 5.61 8.14
C GLU A 138 -14.08 5.97 7.53
N ARG A 139 -14.00 7.06 6.78
CA ARG A 139 -12.72 7.56 6.25
C ARG A 139 -11.78 8.01 7.39
N LEU A 140 -12.30 8.70 8.40
CA LEU A 140 -11.51 9.12 9.57
C LEU A 140 -11.02 7.93 10.42
N LYS A 141 -11.84 6.89 10.60
CA LYS A 141 -11.36 5.64 11.24
C LYS A 141 -10.21 5.02 10.46
N THR A 142 -10.28 5.07 9.14
CA THR A 142 -9.18 4.60 8.27
C THR A 142 -7.93 5.45 8.44
N CYS A 143 -8.06 6.79 8.54
CA CYS A 143 -6.94 7.69 8.83
C CYS A 143 -6.26 7.32 10.15
N ALA A 144 -7.04 7.19 11.22
CA ALA A 144 -6.52 6.84 12.55
C ALA A 144 -5.79 5.47 12.54
N SER A 145 -6.35 4.48 11.86
CA SER A 145 -5.74 3.16 11.73
C SER A 145 -4.39 3.21 10.99
N ARG A 146 -4.30 4.01 9.92
CA ARG A 146 -3.06 4.21 9.16
C ARG A 146 -1.99 4.94 9.96
N ILE A 147 -2.37 6.03 10.62
CA ILE A 147 -1.47 6.79 11.48
C ILE A 147 -0.89 5.89 12.57
N ASN A 148 -1.74 5.15 13.30
CA ASN A 148 -1.30 4.25 14.37
C ASN A 148 -0.38 3.14 13.86
N ARG A 149 -0.67 2.59 12.69
CA ARG A 149 0.16 1.53 12.11
C ARG A 149 1.54 2.07 11.71
N ILE A 150 1.60 3.23 11.07
CA ILE A 150 2.88 3.86 10.71
C ILE A 150 3.66 4.22 11.97
N ALA A 151 3.02 4.83 12.96
CA ALA A 151 3.65 5.13 14.25
C ALA A 151 4.23 3.89 14.92
N GLY A 152 3.51 2.75 14.89
CA GLY A 152 3.97 1.48 15.44
C GLY A 152 5.17 0.84 14.72
N TYR A 153 5.50 1.29 13.49
CA TYR A 153 6.73 0.85 12.79
C TYR A 153 7.98 1.63 13.21
N TYR A 154 7.80 2.85 13.72
CA TYR A 154 8.90 3.77 14.01
C TYR A 154 9.03 4.11 15.52
N ALA A 155 8.16 3.56 16.35
CA ALA A 155 8.26 3.63 17.81
C ALA A 155 9.09 2.45 18.36
#